data_e34a273f07af4275ac0663e329ebd7df
#
_entry.id   e34a273f07af4275ac0663e329ebd7df
#
_cell.length_a   1.000
_cell.length_b   1.000
_cell.length_c   1.000
_cell.angle_alpha   90.00
_cell.angle_beta   90.00
_cell.angle_gamma   90.00
#
_symmetry.space_group_name_H-M   'P 1'
#
loop_
_entity.id
_entity.type
_entity.pdbx_description
1 polymer ?
#
loop_
_entity_poly.entity_id
_entity_poly.type
_entity_poly.pdbx_seq_one_letter_code
_entity_poly.pdbx_strand_id
1 'polypeptide(L)'
;MKIKPITLLLLASGMLLASCGGGGEQSQQPSTQPSANESQESSAPQDTSAPAGDSSVAPSGKIEISFWHTFGKTLIDAIQKKIDAFENIIKTQEGVEVDIVMRYQGSYNDINDKIVKGFSTNNIPTIAVAYPDHVADYIQAEGNTAGKYVVNLEDYMNDAQIGFGKEKALKDDLGADDFVPAYLEEGQQYVRKGTYSLPFLKSSEVMFYNKEAVRKAMTFYNNELASNESRLEQYLRTMSWDEFMSFCTSINQHKAEIRSTLEVPAFYDSDGNLFISKMYQNEIPFSHVTESGSGYVDFKDEPYLTQAKQMVAGLKEDFDAGLFTTKNSFGTYGSNNFLAQKTLFSIGSTGGAGYNFPSSDDFSVGVVRVPADNNNPLYVSQGPTLCLLKNPTDNANLSASKVKYAWKFLKYITNAEINTSICFDGSEGYMPVRTSAYETDLFLDFMENDDEYSHTAQIIIEDIGNKFFNTPVFKGSTVLRDQVGGLLSDSFAGQKSIDQCFTDALNEIIMAIGD
;
A
#
# COMPACT_ATOMS: atom_id res chain seq x y z
N MET A 1 -1.81 -31.39 -36.06
CA MET A 1 -1.86 -30.50 -37.25
C MET A 1 -0.70 -29.53 -37.09
N LYS A 2 0.29 -29.58 -37.98
CA LYS A 2 1.56 -28.86 -37.85
C LYS A 2 1.38 -27.39 -38.21
N ILE A 3 1.82 -26.46 -37.36
CA ILE A 3 1.96 -25.04 -37.68
C ILE A 3 3.44 -24.65 -37.64
N LYS A 4 3.89 -23.99 -38.70
CA LYS A 4 5.29 -23.63 -39.01
C LYS A 4 5.70 -22.35 -38.26
N PRO A 5 7.00 -22.14 -38.00
CA PRO A 5 7.51 -20.91 -37.40
C PRO A 5 7.67 -19.80 -38.43
N ILE A 6 7.39 -18.55 -37.97
CA ILE A 6 7.64 -17.31 -38.72
C ILE A 6 8.98 -16.71 -38.27
N THR A 7 9.86 -16.54 -39.24
CA THR A 7 11.19 -15.97 -39.11
C THR A 7 11.13 -14.44 -38.96
N LEU A 8 11.78 -13.90 -37.94
CA LEU A 8 11.91 -12.45 -37.75
C LEU A 8 13.27 -11.96 -38.27
N LEU A 9 13.23 -10.96 -39.14
CA LEU A 9 14.37 -10.36 -39.83
C LEU A 9 14.98 -9.25 -38.95
N LEU A 10 16.27 -9.33 -38.66
CA LEU A 10 17.09 -8.27 -38.05
C LEU A 10 17.45 -7.21 -39.10
N LEU A 11 17.25 -5.96 -38.75
CA LEU A 11 17.89 -4.81 -39.43
C LEU A 11 18.61 -3.95 -38.39
N ALA A 12 19.91 -3.95 -38.45
CA ALA A 12 20.82 -3.09 -37.69
C ALA A 12 21.17 -1.85 -38.53
N SER A 13 21.20 -0.70 -37.90
CA SER A 13 21.94 0.53 -38.32
C SER A 13 21.98 1.43 -37.08
N GLY A 14 22.97 1.91 -36.65
CA GLY A 14 24.30 2.24 -36.60
C GLY A 14 24.55 3.77 -36.56
N MET A 15 25.38 4.25 -35.57
CA MET A 15 26.13 5.53 -35.47
C MET A 15 25.35 6.75 -34.94
N LEU A 16 25.92 7.73 -34.20
CA LEU A 16 27.23 8.04 -33.62
C LEU A 16 27.08 9.21 -32.62
N LEU A 17 27.82 9.19 -31.52
CA LEU A 17 28.50 10.21 -30.72
C LEU A 17 28.07 11.69 -30.67
N ALA A 18 27.90 12.26 -29.47
CA ALA A 18 28.76 13.22 -28.75
C ALA A 18 28.00 13.97 -27.66
N SER A 19 28.41 13.83 -26.39
CA SER A 19 29.29 14.68 -25.59
C SER A 19 28.62 15.79 -24.77
N CYS A 20 28.84 15.66 -23.44
CA CYS A 20 29.04 16.69 -22.38
C CYS A 20 27.86 17.41 -21.74
N GLY A 21 27.76 17.21 -20.40
CA GLY A 21 27.53 18.30 -19.44
C GLY A 21 26.46 18.08 -18.39
N GLY A 22 26.85 17.53 -17.26
CA GLY A 22 26.54 17.86 -15.87
C GLY A 22 25.12 18.10 -15.38
N GLY A 23 24.73 17.35 -14.35
CA GLY A 23 23.86 17.83 -13.29
C GLY A 23 22.61 17.00 -13.00
N GLY A 24 22.63 16.29 -11.87
CA GLY A 24 21.45 16.01 -11.05
C GLY A 24 20.43 15.02 -11.58
N GLU A 25 20.62 13.73 -11.33
CA GLU A 25 19.60 12.72 -11.58
C GLU A 25 18.76 12.47 -10.33
N GLN A 26 17.50 12.88 -10.42
CA GLN A 26 16.41 12.24 -9.68
C GLN A 26 16.02 10.97 -10.45
N SER A 27 16.17 9.81 -9.83
CA SER A 27 15.77 8.53 -10.41
C SER A 27 14.25 8.41 -10.44
N GLN A 28 13.67 8.51 -11.61
CA GLN A 28 12.28 8.18 -11.88
C GLN A 28 12.12 6.70 -12.24
N GLN A 29 11.07 6.07 -11.71
CA GLN A 29 10.55 4.78 -12.17
C GLN A 29 10.31 4.81 -13.70
N PRO A 30 10.52 3.72 -14.42
CA PRO A 30 10.16 3.67 -15.83
C PRO A 30 8.65 3.59 -16.02
N SER A 31 8.01 4.74 -16.24
CA SER A 31 6.64 4.80 -16.75
C SER A 31 6.71 4.93 -18.28
N THR A 32 6.24 3.91 -18.98
CA THR A 32 5.94 4.02 -20.41
C THR A 32 4.66 4.83 -20.60
N GLN A 33 4.78 6.11 -20.94
CA GLN A 33 3.67 6.93 -21.44
C GLN A 33 3.63 6.92 -22.96
N PRO A 34 2.46 6.87 -23.58
CA PRO A 34 2.22 7.38 -24.93
C PRO A 34 1.86 8.86 -24.88
N SER A 35 2.50 9.61 -25.75
CA SER A 35 2.29 11.04 -25.99
C SER A 35 0.85 11.34 -26.42
N ALA A 36 0.23 12.36 -25.82
CA ALA A 36 -0.97 13.00 -26.35
C ALA A 36 -0.65 14.41 -26.83
N ASN A 37 -1.11 14.70 -28.02
CA ASN A 37 -1.03 16.00 -28.70
C ASN A 37 -2.10 16.96 -28.17
N GLU A 38 -1.70 18.24 -28.20
CA GLU A 38 -2.49 19.44 -27.96
C GLU A 38 -3.67 19.65 -28.92
N SER A 39 -4.69 20.33 -28.43
CA SER A 39 -5.24 21.63 -28.92
C SER A 39 -6.74 21.72 -28.65
N GLN A 40 -7.24 22.72 -28.13
CA GLN A 40 -7.61 24.09 -28.45
C GLN A 40 -8.81 24.54 -27.61
N GLU A 41 -8.70 25.78 -27.14
CA GLU A 41 -9.75 26.60 -26.53
C GLU A 41 -10.95 26.83 -27.42
N SER A 42 -12.13 26.99 -26.81
CA SER A 42 -13.18 27.89 -27.31
C SER A 42 -14.20 28.28 -26.24
N SER A 43 -14.09 29.51 -25.82
CA SER A 43 -15.09 30.53 -25.41
C SER A 43 -16.51 30.14 -25.02
N ALA A 44 -16.90 30.70 -23.83
CA ALA A 44 -18.25 30.89 -23.34
C ALA A 44 -19.12 31.82 -24.20
N PRO A 45 -20.44 31.82 -23.98
CA PRO A 45 -21.07 33.03 -23.46
C PRO A 45 -22.09 32.82 -22.32
N GLN A 46 -22.34 33.97 -21.68
CA GLN A 46 -23.10 34.25 -20.47
C GLN A 46 -24.65 34.19 -20.63
N ASP A 47 -25.24 33.97 -19.45
CA ASP A 47 -26.37 34.68 -18.81
C ASP A 47 -27.82 34.33 -19.22
N THR A 48 -28.60 33.97 -18.22
CA THR A 48 -29.72 34.73 -17.64
C THR A 48 -30.45 34.00 -16.48
N SER A 49 -30.77 34.79 -15.48
CA SER A 49 -31.47 34.66 -14.21
C SER A 49 -32.78 33.84 -14.13
N ALA A 50 -32.88 33.04 -13.02
CA ALA A 50 -33.92 32.76 -12.01
C ALA A 50 -35.44 32.67 -12.38
N PRO A 51 -36.33 32.02 -11.58
CA PRO A 51 -36.38 31.92 -10.13
C PRO A 51 -36.76 30.56 -9.51
N ALA A 52 -36.71 30.48 -8.17
CA ALA A 52 -36.97 29.35 -7.31
C ALA A 52 -38.33 28.68 -7.48
N GLY A 53 -38.32 27.35 -7.40
CA GLY A 53 -39.50 26.53 -7.24
C GLY A 53 -39.08 25.20 -6.61
N ASP A 54 -39.58 24.98 -5.38
CA ASP A 54 -39.45 23.76 -4.62
C ASP A 54 -40.10 22.59 -5.40
N SER A 55 -39.30 21.63 -5.83
CA SER A 55 -39.76 20.30 -6.21
C SER A 55 -38.58 19.34 -6.20
N SER A 56 -38.70 18.24 -5.48
CA SER A 56 -37.82 17.09 -5.44
C SER A 56 -37.72 16.43 -6.81
N VAL A 57 -37.01 17.03 -7.74
CA VAL A 57 -36.67 16.45 -9.04
C VAL A 57 -35.22 15.99 -8.94
N ALA A 58 -35.00 14.70 -9.21
CA ALA A 58 -33.65 14.16 -9.46
C ALA A 58 -32.93 15.09 -10.46
N PRO A 59 -31.63 15.40 -10.25
CA PRO A 59 -30.91 16.26 -11.16
C PRO A 59 -31.00 15.70 -12.58
N SER A 60 -31.52 16.48 -13.51
CA SER A 60 -31.65 16.14 -14.93
C SER A 60 -30.27 16.22 -15.60
N GLY A 61 -29.33 15.35 -15.20
CA GLY A 61 -28.00 15.31 -15.73
C GLY A 61 -27.18 14.16 -15.16
N LYS A 62 -26.13 13.79 -15.86
CA LYS A 62 -25.15 12.78 -15.44
C LYS A 62 -24.45 13.22 -14.14
N ILE A 63 -24.38 12.33 -13.15
CA ILE A 63 -23.71 12.59 -11.87
C ILE A 63 -22.25 12.16 -12.02
N GLU A 64 -21.34 13.11 -12.21
CA GLU A 64 -19.90 12.83 -12.26
C GLU A 64 -19.33 12.68 -10.84
N ILE A 65 -18.63 11.56 -10.59
CA ILE A 65 -17.93 11.22 -9.35
C ILE A 65 -16.45 11.09 -9.68
N SER A 66 -15.63 12.01 -9.19
CA SER A 66 -14.18 11.93 -9.38
C SER A 66 -13.55 10.96 -8.38
N PHE A 67 -12.71 10.05 -8.88
CA PHE A 67 -12.00 9.05 -8.09
C PHE A 67 -10.48 9.23 -8.27
N TRP A 68 -9.81 9.76 -7.24
CA TRP A 68 -8.36 9.94 -7.26
C TRP A 68 -7.63 8.70 -6.75
N HIS A 69 -6.60 8.27 -7.49
CA HIS A 69 -5.87 7.04 -7.21
C HIS A 69 -4.38 7.13 -7.61
N THR A 70 -3.61 6.12 -7.15
CA THR A 70 -2.18 5.92 -7.45
C THR A 70 -1.90 4.58 -8.13
N PHE A 71 -2.91 3.89 -8.62
CA PHE A 71 -2.82 2.53 -9.13
C PHE A 71 -2.09 2.43 -10.47
N GLY A 72 -1.40 1.30 -10.67
CA GLY A 72 -0.83 0.91 -11.95
C GLY A 72 -1.90 0.45 -12.95
N LYS A 73 -1.49 0.30 -14.22
CA LYS A 73 -2.41 0.06 -15.34
C LYS A 73 -3.28 -1.19 -15.15
N THR A 74 -2.73 -2.32 -14.73
CA THR A 74 -3.47 -3.58 -14.59
C THR A 74 -4.60 -3.45 -13.58
N LEU A 75 -4.32 -2.81 -12.43
CA LEU A 75 -5.32 -2.56 -11.39
C LEU A 75 -6.37 -1.53 -11.85
N ILE A 76 -5.96 -0.50 -12.61
CA ILE A 76 -6.88 0.46 -13.23
C ILE A 76 -7.86 -0.28 -14.16
N ASP A 77 -7.36 -1.14 -15.04
CA ASP A 77 -8.19 -1.88 -16.00
C ASP A 77 -9.19 -2.83 -15.29
N ALA A 78 -8.76 -3.45 -14.17
CA ALA A 78 -9.63 -4.30 -13.35
C ALA A 78 -10.74 -3.48 -12.68
N ILE A 79 -10.38 -2.34 -12.06
CA ILE A 79 -11.34 -1.44 -11.39
C ILE A 79 -12.31 -0.83 -12.40
N GLN A 80 -11.85 -0.41 -13.59
CA GLN A 80 -12.69 0.19 -14.62
C GLN A 80 -13.81 -0.77 -15.05
N LYS A 81 -13.53 -2.06 -15.22
CA LYS A 81 -14.57 -3.06 -15.53
C LYS A 81 -15.66 -3.10 -14.44
N LYS A 82 -15.29 -2.90 -13.18
CA LYS A 82 -16.25 -2.88 -12.07
C LYS A 82 -17.03 -1.56 -12.02
N ILE A 83 -16.40 -0.44 -12.38
CA ILE A 83 -17.07 0.86 -12.54
C ILE A 83 -18.15 0.74 -13.63
N ASP A 84 -17.79 0.25 -14.83
CA ASP A 84 -18.71 0.11 -15.95
C ASP A 84 -19.93 -0.78 -15.58
N ALA A 85 -19.69 -1.87 -14.85
CA ALA A 85 -20.74 -2.75 -14.35
C ALA A 85 -21.63 -2.05 -13.31
N PHE A 86 -21.05 -1.32 -12.36
CA PHE A 86 -21.79 -0.56 -11.35
C PHE A 86 -22.67 0.52 -11.98
N GLU A 87 -22.14 1.31 -12.91
CA GLU A 87 -22.88 2.37 -13.61
C GLU A 87 -24.08 1.80 -14.37
N ASN A 88 -23.90 0.65 -15.03
CA ASN A 88 -24.99 -0.04 -15.71
C ASN A 88 -26.07 -0.56 -14.72
N ILE A 89 -25.68 -1.06 -13.55
CA ILE A 89 -26.61 -1.48 -12.49
C ILE A 89 -27.45 -0.27 -12.04
N ILE A 90 -26.84 0.85 -11.71
CA ILE A 90 -27.54 2.05 -11.24
C ILE A 90 -28.46 2.60 -12.33
N LYS A 91 -27.99 2.67 -13.57
CA LYS A 91 -28.80 3.12 -14.71
C LYS A 91 -30.03 2.22 -14.93
N THR A 92 -29.85 0.90 -14.86
CA THR A 92 -30.93 -0.05 -15.11
C THR A 92 -31.96 -0.07 -13.99
N GLN A 93 -31.52 0.07 -12.74
CA GLN A 93 -32.40 -0.13 -11.58
C GLN A 93 -32.99 1.17 -11.05
N GLU A 94 -32.25 2.28 -11.13
CA GLU A 94 -32.69 3.57 -10.59
C GLU A 94 -32.99 4.61 -11.67
N GLY A 95 -32.62 4.33 -12.92
CA GLY A 95 -32.79 5.29 -14.03
C GLY A 95 -31.84 6.50 -13.93
N VAL A 96 -30.77 6.41 -13.13
CA VAL A 96 -29.81 7.48 -12.88
C VAL A 96 -28.53 7.23 -13.66
N GLU A 97 -28.03 8.23 -14.34
CA GLU A 97 -26.71 8.16 -14.99
C GLU A 97 -25.62 8.65 -14.03
N VAL A 98 -24.79 7.73 -13.60
CA VAL A 98 -23.57 7.99 -12.82
C VAL A 98 -22.37 7.82 -13.72
N ASP A 99 -21.31 8.60 -13.47
CA ASP A 99 -20.04 8.55 -14.19
C ASP A 99 -18.89 8.64 -13.19
N ILE A 100 -18.21 7.53 -12.95
CA ILE A 100 -17.08 7.47 -12.02
C ILE A 100 -15.79 7.61 -12.81
N VAL A 101 -15.15 8.77 -12.68
CA VAL A 101 -13.95 9.12 -13.45
C VAL A 101 -12.70 8.91 -12.61
N MET A 102 -11.95 7.88 -12.93
CA MET A 102 -10.64 7.61 -12.32
C MET A 102 -9.59 8.63 -12.77
N ARG A 103 -8.82 9.18 -11.82
CA ARG A 103 -7.77 10.18 -12.08
C ARG A 103 -6.51 9.83 -11.31
N TYR A 104 -5.46 9.46 -12.04
CA TYR A 104 -4.14 9.22 -11.47
C TYR A 104 -3.54 10.52 -10.92
N GLN A 105 -3.00 10.46 -9.69
CA GLN A 105 -2.52 11.65 -8.99
C GLN A 105 -1.04 11.59 -8.57
N GLY A 106 -0.32 10.54 -8.90
CA GLY A 106 1.05 10.30 -8.45
C GLY A 106 1.10 9.29 -7.30
N SER A 107 1.92 9.55 -6.31
CA SER A 107 2.04 8.71 -5.11
C SER A 107 0.90 8.95 -4.12
N TYR A 108 0.83 8.14 -3.06
CA TYR A 108 -0.10 8.35 -1.94
C TYR A 108 0.14 9.71 -1.26
N ASN A 109 1.39 10.11 -1.06
CA ASN A 109 1.74 11.42 -0.50
C ASN A 109 1.32 12.57 -1.43
N ASP A 110 1.42 12.39 -2.78
CA ASP A 110 0.93 13.39 -3.73
C ASP A 110 -0.59 13.58 -3.63
N ILE A 111 -1.35 12.48 -3.41
CA ILE A 111 -2.81 12.57 -3.18
C ILE A 111 -3.08 13.32 -1.89
N ASN A 112 -2.40 12.95 -0.79
CA ASN A 112 -2.54 13.59 0.51
C ASN A 112 -2.33 15.11 0.40
N ASP A 113 -1.21 15.52 -0.14
CA ASP A 113 -0.83 16.91 -0.37
C ASP A 113 -1.86 17.68 -1.19
N LYS A 114 -2.30 17.09 -2.30
CA LYS A 114 -3.29 17.72 -3.20
C LYS A 114 -4.65 17.88 -2.53
N ILE A 115 -5.10 16.92 -1.74
CA ILE A 115 -6.39 17.00 -1.03
C ILE A 115 -6.32 18.07 0.07
N VAL A 116 -5.29 18.03 0.91
CA VAL A 116 -5.12 19.02 2.00
C VAL A 116 -5.05 20.45 1.44
N LYS A 117 -4.25 20.69 0.39
CA LYS A 117 -4.18 21.98 -0.31
C LYS A 117 -5.48 22.31 -1.04
N GLY A 118 -6.14 21.29 -1.58
CA GLY A 118 -7.40 21.40 -2.32
C GLY A 118 -8.58 21.89 -1.49
N PHE A 119 -8.56 21.69 -0.18
CA PHE A 119 -9.62 22.22 0.70
C PHE A 119 -9.74 23.76 0.66
N SER A 120 -8.64 24.47 0.45
CA SER A 120 -8.65 25.93 0.33
C SER A 120 -9.21 26.42 -1.02
N THR A 121 -9.12 25.59 -2.05
CA THR A 121 -9.54 25.91 -3.42
C THR A 121 -10.78 25.16 -3.87
N ASN A 122 -11.31 24.27 -3.02
CA ASN A 122 -12.40 23.33 -3.32
C ASN A 122 -12.12 22.41 -4.53
N ASN A 123 -10.85 22.14 -4.81
CA ASN A 123 -10.41 21.20 -5.85
C ASN A 123 -10.05 19.85 -5.23
N ILE A 124 -11.06 19.06 -4.94
CA ILE A 124 -10.95 17.74 -4.28
C ILE A 124 -11.82 16.71 -4.99
N PRO A 125 -11.48 15.40 -4.90
CA PRO A 125 -12.31 14.34 -5.48
C PRO A 125 -13.53 14.04 -4.61
N THR A 126 -14.42 13.20 -5.12
CA THR A 126 -15.49 12.59 -4.32
C THR A 126 -15.01 11.33 -3.63
N ILE A 127 -14.20 10.50 -4.32
CA ILE A 127 -13.56 9.30 -3.79
C ILE A 127 -12.06 9.48 -3.86
N ALA A 128 -11.35 9.12 -2.81
CA ALA A 128 -9.89 9.06 -2.82
C ALA A 128 -9.39 7.75 -2.22
N VAL A 129 -8.32 7.21 -2.82
CA VAL A 129 -7.48 6.24 -2.11
C VAL A 129 -6.61 6.99 -1.11
N ALA A 130 -6.46 6.41 0.06
CA ALA A 130 -5.64 6.97 1.12
C ALA A 130 -5.08 5.85 2.01
N TYR A 131 -4.08 6.17 2.80
CA TYR A 131 -3.80 5.42 4.02
C TYR A 131 -4.59 6.02 5.19
N PRO A 132 -4.81 5.28 6.28
CA PRO A 132 -5.53 5.81 7.45
C PRO A 132 -4.93 7.10 8.01
N ASP A 133 -3.61 7.23 8.06
CA ASP A 133 -2.89 8.43 8.50
C ASP A 133 -3.16 9.65 7.60
N HIS A 134 -3.26 9.46 6.27
CA HIS A 134 -3.68 10.52 5.34
C HIS A 134 -5.11 11.01 5.62
N VAL A 135 -6.03 10.09 5.95
CA VAL A 135 -7.39 10.48 6.32
C VAL A 135 -7.42 11.30 7.61
N ALA A 136 -6.50 11.03 8.55
CA ALA A 136 -6.32 11.88 9.74
C ALA A 136 -5.86 13.29 9.36
N ASP A 137 -4.96 13.43 8.37
CA ASP A 137 -4.56 14.73 7.84
C ASP A 137 -5.74 15.48 7.20
N TYR A 138 -6.63 14.78 6.47
CA TYR A 138 -7.85 15.38 5.91
C TYR A 138 -8.79 15.87 7.00
N ILE A 139 -9.04 15.05 8.03
CA ILE A 139 -9.87 15.41 9.19
C ILE A 139 -9.28 16.64 9.91
N GLN A 140 -7.97 16.70 10.07
CA GLN A 140 -7.26 17.81 10.67
C GLN A 140 -7.36 19.09 9.81
N ALA A 141 -7.11 18.97 8.50
CA ALA A 141 -7.13 20.10 7.56
C ALA A 141 -8.55 20.68 7.39
N GLU A 142 -9.60 19.89 7.58
CA GLU A 142 -10.98 20.33 7.62
C GLU A 142 -11.24 21.33 8.77
N GLY A 143 -10.48 21.25 9.86
CA GLY A 143 -10.58 22.12 11.02
C GLY A 143 -11.83 21.87 11.87
N ASN A 144 -12.39 22.94 12.45
CA ASN A 144 -13.48 22.86 13.44
C ASN A 144 -14.87 22.55 12.83
N THR A 145 -15.02 22.58 11.52
CA THR A 145 -16.31 22.35 10.86
C THR A 145 -16.38 20.91 10.38
N ALA A 146 -16.66 19.99 11.31
CA ALA A 146 -16.79 18.56 11.01
C ALA A 146 -17.79 18.31 9.87
N GLY A 147 -17.35 17.46 8.92
CA GLY A 147 -18.16 17.07 7.77
C GLY A 147 -18.32 18.17 6.71
N LYS A 148 -17.47 19.20 6.71
CA LYS A 148 -17.41 20.16 5.62
C LYS A 148 -16.86 19.53 4.33
N TYR A 149 -15.81 18.73 4.47
CA TYR A 149 -15.14 18.04 3.35
C TYR A 149 -15.14 16.52 3.54
N VAL A 150 -14.77 16.04 4.74
CA VAL A 150 -14.60 14.61 5.03
C VAL A 150 -15.92 14.00 5.47
N VAL A 151 -16.37 12.97 4.80
CA VAL A 151 -17.66 12.31 5.08
C VAL A 151 -17.48 11.29 6.20
N ASN A 152 -18.33 11.37 7.25
CA ASN A 152 -18.49 10.27 8.19
C ASN A 152 -19.34 9.18 7.53
N LEU A 153 -18.76 8.02 7.31
CA LEU A 153 -19.44 6.92 6.63
C LEU A 153 -20.52 6.27 7.47
N GLU A 154 -20.51 6.44 8.81
CA GLU A 154 -21.54 5.89 9.71
C GLU A 154 -22.95 6.39 9.39
N ASP A 155 -23.05 7.63 8.90
CA ASP A 155 -24.33 8.19 8.43
C ASP A 155 -24.94 7.38 7.28
N TYR A 156 -24.08 6.74 6.49
CA TYR A 156 -24.46 5.90 5.35
C TYR A 156 -24.47 4.41 5.70
N MET A 157 -23.53 3.92 6.50
CA MET A 157 -23.44 2.51 6.92
C MET A 157 -24.74 2.02 7.58
N ASN A 158 -25.36 2.90 8.39
CA ASN A 158 -26.56 2.59 9.16
C ASN A 158 -27.86 3.09 8.50
N ASP A 159 -27.81 3.67 7.29
CA ASP A 159 -28.98 4.16 6.59
C ASP A 159 -29.99 3.05 6.32
N ALA A 160 -31.26 3.32 6.53
CA ALA A 160 -32.34 2.32 6.43
C ALA A 160 -32.59 1.83 5.00
N GLN A 161 -32.17 2.59 3.97
CA GLN A 161 -32.41 2.31 2.57
C GLN A 161 -31.14 1.88 1.82
N ILE A 162 -30.03 2.58 2.07
CA ILE A 162 -28.76 2.42 1.36
C ILE A 162 -27.61 1.94 2.23
N GLY A 163 -27.85 1.63 3.51
CA GLY A 163 -26.86 1.08 4.43
C GLY A 163 -26.39 -0.31 4.01
N PHE A 164 -25.45 -0.86 4.75
CA PHE A 164 -24.99 -2.23 4.54
C PHE A 164 -26.14 -3.24 4.66
N GLY A 165 -26.20 -4.20 3.74
CA GLY A 165 -27.22 -5.25 3.71
C GLY A 165 -28.63 -4.78 3.31
N LYS A 166 -28.79 -3.54 2.79
CA LYS A 166 -30.11 -2.96 2.47
C LYS A 166 -30.44 -2.97 0.98
N GLU A 167 -29.46 -3.11 0.11
CA GLU A 167 -29.65 -2.99 -1.34
C GLU A 167 -29.49 -4.33 -2.05
N LYS A 168 -30.60 -5.04 -2.26
CA LYS A 168 -30.61 -6.30 -3.04
C LYS A 168 -30.13 -6.15 -4.48
N ALA A 169 -30.08 -4.92 -4.97
CA ALA A 169 -29.64 -4.59 -6.31
C ALA A 169 -28.12 -4.72 -6.48
N LEU A 170 -27.38 -4.42 -5.44
CA LEU A 170 -25.97 -4.69 -5.39
C LEU A 170 -25.83 -6.15 -4.92
N LYS A 171 -25.37 -7.02 -5.82
CA LYS A 171 -25.21 -8.45 -5.55
C LYS A 171 -24.50 -8.64 -4.20
N ASP A 172 -25.08 -9.48 -3.35
CA ASP A 172 -24.51 -9.81 -2.03
C ASP A 172 -24.08 -8.57 -1.21
N ASP A 173 -25.01 -7.60 -1.05
CA ASP A 173 -24.79 -6.45 -0.17
C ASP A 173 -24.67 -6.91 1.29
N LEU A 174 -23.42 -7.17 1.69
CA LEU A 174 -23.03 -7.76 2.98
C LEU A 174 -23.03 -6.72 4.09
N GLY A 175 -23.15 -7.18 5.33
CA GLY A 175 -23.04 -6.33 6.51
C GLY A 175 -21.64 -5.75 6.73
N ALA A 176 -21.53 -4.81 7.67
CA ALA A 176 -20.24 -4.29 8.11
C ALA A 176 -19.42 -5.34 8.88
N ASP A 177 -20.11 -6.28 9.52
CA ASP A 177 -19.54 -7.39 10.29
C ASP A 177 -18.85 -8.47 9.44
N ASP A 178 -19.05 -8.41 8.10
CA ASP A 178 -18.32 -9.27 7.18
C ASP A 178 -16.92 -8.74 6.82
N PHE A 179 -16.58 -7.49 7.12
CA PHE A 179 -15.18 -7.07 6.99
C PHE A 179 -14.29 -7.81 7.98
N VAL A 180 -13.04 -8.09 7.57
CA VAL A 180 -12.02 -8.51 8.52
C VAL A 180 -11.90 -7.41 9.60
N PRO A 181 -12.14 -7.73 10.88
CA PRO A 181 -12.29 -6.71 11.92
C PRO A 181 -11.11 -5.75 12.01
N ALA A 182 -9.87 -6.27 12.00
CA ALA A 182 -8.66 -5.47 12.08
C ALA A 182 -8.54 -4.47 10.91
N TYR A 183 -9.07 -4.79 9.73
CA TYR A 183 -9.05 -3.90 8.57
C TYR A 183 -10.08 -2.78 8.67
N LEU A 184 -11.28 -3.09 9.18
CA LEU A 184 -12.33 -2.08 9.37
C LEU A 184 -11.96 -1.08 10.48
N GLU A 185 -11.34 -1.57 11.56
CA GLU A 185 -10.89 -0.75 12.69
C GLU A 185 -9.94 0.36 12.27
N GLU A 186 -9.10 0.16 11.25
CA GLU A 186 -8.20 1.20 10.72
C GLU A 186 -8.97 2.46 10.29
N GLY A 187 -10.16 2.30 9.72
CA GLY A 187 -11.03 3.39 9.30
C GLY A 187 -11.80 4.07 10.43
N GLN A 188 -11.59 3.65 11.68
CA GLN A 188 -12.30 4.11 12.88
C GLN A 188 -11.38 4.68 13.96
N GLN A 189 -10.07 4.55 13.82
CA GLN A 189 -9.06 4.94 14.83
C GLN A 189 -8.73 6.44 14.83
N TYR A 190 -9.68 7.29 14.49
CA TYR A 190 -9.47 8.73 14.46
C TYR A 190 -9.89 9.39 15.77
N VAL A 191 -9.25 10.53 16.09
CA VAL A 191 -9.63 11.39 17.23
C VAL A 191 -11.11 11.78 17.13
N ARG A 192 -11.56 12.17 15.95
CA ARG A 192 -12.98 12.39 15.66
C ARG A 192 -13.68 11.04 15.55
N LYS A 193 -14.62 10.77 16.48
CA LYS A 193 -15.39 9.52 16.45
C LYS A 193 -16.18 9.36 15.15
N GLY A 194 -16.18 8.16 14.63
CA GLY A 194 -16.83 7.79 13.37
C GLY A 194 -15.98 6.87 12.52
N THR A 195 -16.52 6.44 11.38
CA THR A 195 -15.83 5.69 10.34
C THR A 195 -15.60 6.61 9.16
N TYR A 196 -14.34 6.86 8.79
CA TYR A 196 -14.00 7.84 7.74
C TYR A 196 -13.37 7.22 6.50
N SER A 197 -13.06 5.93 6.55
CA SER A 197 -12.63 5.16 5.38
C SER A 197 -13.05 3.71 5.49
N LEU A 198 -13.21 3.03 4.35
CA LEU A 198 -13.36 1.58 4.27
C LEU A 198 -12.07 0.95 3.75
N PRO A 199 -11.67 -0.22 4.27
CA PRO A 199 -10.57 -0.96 3.70
C PRO A 199 -10.91 -1.35 2.26
N PHE A 200 -9.92 -1.31 1.35
CA PHE A 200 -10.16 -1.62 -0.06
C PHE A 200 -9.29 -2.77 -0.56
N LEU A 201 -7.99 -2.67 -0.41
CA LEU A 201 -7.03 -3.71 -0.79
C LEU A 201 -6.02 -3.83 0.35
N LYS A 202 -5.75 -5.04 0.80
CA LYS A 202 -4.86 -5.24 1.94
C LYS A 202 -3.58 -5.96 1.55
N SER A 203 -2.51 -5.63 2.24
CA SER A 203 -1.19 -6.23 2.08
C SER A 203 -0.45 -6.27 3.41
N SER A 204 0.67 -6.97 3.42
CA SER A 204 1.67 -6.93 4.48
C SER A 204 3.05 -7.14 3.86
N GLU A 205 4.09 -7.25 4.65
CA GLU A 205 5.42 -7.56 4.16
C GLU A 205 5.70 -9.06 4.22
N VAL A 206 6.37 -9.56 3.19
CA VAL A 206 6.88 -10.94 3.10
C VAL A 206 8.31 -10.92 2.59
N MET A 207 9.00 -12.05 2.73
CA MET A 207 10.35 -12.26 2.20
C MET A 207 10.29 -13.20 1.00
N PHE A 208 10.59 -12.67 -0.18
CA PHE A 208 10.83 -13.44 -1.40
C PHE A 208 12.27 -13.94 -1.42
N TYR A 209 12.50 -15.17 -1.89
CA TYR A 209 13.84 -15.73 -1.98
C TYR A 209 14.06 -16.57 -3.24
N ASN A 210 15.28 -16.55 -3.78
CA ASN A 210 15.70 -17.38 -4.90
C ASN A 210 15.98 -18.80 -4.39
N LYS A 211 15.11 -19.76 -4.73
CA LYS A 211 15.13 -21.14 -4.19
C LYS A 211 16.47 -21.84 -4.44
N GLU A 212 16.98 -21.77 -5.66
CA GLU A 212 18.21 -22.44 -6.06
C GLU A 212 19.44 -21.84 -5.38
N ALA A 213 19.53 -20.51 -5.38
CA ALA A 213 20.67 -19.81 -4.79
C ALA A 213 20.67 -19.92 -3.25
N VAL A 214 19.51 -19.85 -2.61
CA VAL A 214 19.36 -20.05 -1.17
C VAL A 214 19.69 -21.48 -0.76
N ARG A 215 19.23 -22.49 -1.51
CA ARG A 215 19.64 -23.88 -1.27
C ARG A 215 21.15 -24.05 -1.37
N LYS A 216 21.79 -23.45 -2.38
CA LYS A 216 23.24 -23.46 -2.51
C LYS A 216 23.93 -22.75 -1.36
N ALA A 217 23.46 -21.58 -0.97
CA ALA A 217 23.97 -20.84 0.20
C ALA A 217 23.84 -21.66 1.49
N MET A 218 22.74 -22.37 1.66
CA MET A 218 22.50 -23.21 2.82
C MET A 218 23.51 -24.36 2.96
N THR A 219 24.15 -24.82 1.88
CA THR A 219 25.24 -25.84 1.98
C THR A 219 26.45 -25.34 2.77
N PHE A 220 26.69 -24.03 2.79
CA PHE A 220 27.77 -23.41 3.58
C PHE A 220 27.36 -23.11 5.02
N TYR A 221 26.06 -22.96 5.28
CA TYR A 221 25.54 -22.63 6.60
C TYR A 221 25.06 -23.86 7.38
N ASN A 222 24.22 -24.69 6.73
CA ASN A 222 23.69 -25.94 7.28
C ASN A 222 23.37 -26.95 6.15
N ASN A 223 24.32 -27.83 5.86
CA ASN A 223 24.22 -28.78 4.75
C ASN A 223 23.08 -29.80 4.93
N GLU A 224 22.63 -30.08 6.16
CA GLU A 224 21.51 -30.97 6.42
C GLU A 224 20.19 -30.34 5.93
N LEU A 225 19.99 -29.03 6.18
CA LEU A 225 18.84 -28.29 5.68
C LEU A 225 18.87 -28.17 4.15
N ALA A 226 20.06 -27.91 3.57
CA ALA A 226 20.22 -27.79 2.12
C ALA A 226 19.79 -29.06 1.35
N SER A 227 19.89 -30.22 1.98
CA SER A 227 19.56 -31.53 1.37
C SER A 227 18.07 -31.88 1.38
N ASN A 228 17.22 -31.09 2.06
CA ASN A 228 15.78 -31.35 2.22
C ASN A 228 14.98 -30.08 2.06
N GLU A 229 14.27 -29.95 0.94
CA GLU A 229 13.55 -28.73 0.56
C GLU A 229 12.47 -28.33 1.59
N SER A 230 11.65 -29.27 2.01
CA SER A 230 10.59 -28.99 2.99
C SER A 230 11.15 -28.54 4.34
N ARG A 231 12.27 -29.11 4.79
CA ARG A 231 12.94 -28.67 6.04
C ARG A 231 13.59 -27.31 5.87
N LEU A 232 14.15 -27.02 4.72
CA LEU A 232 14.73 -25.71 4.40
C LEU A 232 13.62 -24.63 4.42
N GLU A 233 12.52 -24.88 3.73
CA GLU A 233 11.40 -23.96 3.71
C GLU A 233 10.84 -23.73 5.11
N GLN A 234 10.61 -24.81 5.88
CA GLN A 234 10.15 -24.70 7.27
C GLN A 234 11.12 -23.87 8.12
N TYR A 235 12.44 -24.04 7.95
CA TYR A 235 13.44 -23.25 8.64
C TYR A 235 13.33 -21.76 8.26
N LEU A 236 13.25 -21.44 6.96
CA LEU A 236 13.11 -20.07 6.48
C LEU A 236 11.82 -19.40 6.99
N ARG A 237 10.72 -20.16 7.12
CA ARG A 237 9.43 -19.65 7.64
C ARG A 237 9.46 -19.31 9.13
N THR A 238 10.37 -19.88 9.89
CA THR A 238 10.38 -19.79 11.36
C THR A 238 11.66 -19.18 11.94
N MET A 239 12.65 -18.85 11.10
CA MET A 239 13.90 -18.29 11.59
C MET A 239 13.69 -16.89 12.19
N SER A 240 14.40 -16.63 13.28
CA SER A 240 14.49 -15.32 13.88
C SER A 240 15.33 -14.35 13.04
N TRP A 241 15.27 -13.05 13.36
CA TRP A 241 16.14 -12.05 12.70
C TRP A 241 17.62 -12.36 12.92
N ASP A 242 18.02 -12.77 14.12
CA ASP A 242 19.42 -13.12 14.42
C ASP A 242 19.90 -14.32 13.62
N GLU A 243 19.06 -15.36 13.45
CA GLU A 243 19.37 -16.51 12.61
C GLU A 243 19.47 -16.09 11.14
N PHE A 244 18.61 -15.17 10.69
CA PHE A 244 18.67 -14.63 9.34
C PHE A 244 19.97 -13.83 9.12
N MET A 245 20.36 -12.97 10.04
CA MET A 245 21.62 -12.23 9.93
C MET A 245 22.84 -13.16 10.01
N SER A 246 22.78 -14.21 10.83
CA SER A 246 23.80 -15.27 10.85
C SER A 246 23.91 -16.00 9.51
N PHE A 247 22.77 -16.29 8.88
CA PHE A 247 22.75 -16.87 7.54
C PHE A 247 23.28 -15.89 6.47
N CYS A 248 22.89 -14.62 6.54
CA CYS A 248 23.42 -13.55 5.68
C CYS A 248 24.93 -13.38 5.82
N THR A 249 25.46 -13.56 7.03
CA THR A 249 26.92 -13.58 7.28
C THR A 249 27.60 -14.71 6.51
N SER A 250 27.07 -15.93 6.58
CA SER A 250 27.58 -17.07 5.80
C SER A 250 27.50 -16.82 4.29
N ILE A 251 26.38 -16.24 3.83
CA ILE A 251 26.22 -15.84 2.41
C ILE A 251 27.30 -14.84 2.01
N ASN A 252 27.56 -13.84 2.82
CA ASN A 252 28.54 -12.79 2.56
C ASN A 252 29.97 -13.36 2.41
N GLN A 253 30.30 -14.37 3.23
CA GLN A 253 31.59 -15.05 3.18
C GLN A 253 31.77 -15.92 1.92
N HIS A 254 30.69 -16.38 1.32
CA HIS A 254 30.67 -17.31 0.19
C HIS A 254 30.01 -16.76 -1.09
N LYS A 255 29.93 -15.41 -1.22
CA LYS A 255 29.26 -14.77 -2.35
C LYS A 255 29.68 -15.31 -3.71
N ALA A 256 31.00 -15.40 -3.95
CA ALA A 256 31.54 -15.82 -5.23
C ALA A 256 31.18 -17.26 -5.57
N GLU A 257 31.16 -18.15 -4.56
CA GLU A 257 30.81 -19.56 -4.73
C GLU A 257 29.31 -19.74 -4.92
N ILE A 258 28.48 -18.92 -4.26
CA ILE A 258 27.03 -18.97 -4.40
C ILE A 258 26.64 -18.42 -5.78
N ARG A 259 27.01 -17.18 -6.07
CA ARG A 259 26.74 -16.52 -7.35
C ARG A 259 27.65 -15.31 -7.54
N SER A 260 28.31 -15.22 -8.69
CA SER A 260 29.26 -14.13 -8.98
C SER A 260 28.63 -12.73 -9.10
N THR A 261 27.33 -12.65 -9.34
CA THR A 261 26.57 -11.37 -9.42
C THR A 261 26.08 -10.88 -8.08
N LEU A 262 26.24 -11.66 -7.01
CA LEU A 262 25.69 -11.34 -5.69
C LEU A 262 26.41 -10.14 -5.06
N GLU A 263 25.68 -9.06 -4.81
CA GLU A 263 26.19 -7.83 -4.19
C GLU A 263 25.92 -7.82 -2.68
N VAL A 264 24.68 -8.11 -2.27
CA VAL A 264 24.24 -8.12 -0.88
C VAL A 264 23.31 -9.31 -0.63
N PRO A 265 23.34 -9.97 0.55
CA PRO A 265 22.46 -11.10 0.83
C PRO A 265 20.97 -10.76 0.77
N ALA A 266 20.56 -9.67 1.42
CA ALA A 266 19.16 -9.31 1.59
C ALA A 266 18.88 -7.83 1.27
N PHE A 267 17.65 -7.56 0.88
CA PHE A 267 17.15 -6.23 0.56
C PHE A 267 15.83 -5.99 1.30
N TYR A 268 15.67 -4.84 1.96
CA TYR A 268 14.44 -4.44 2.63
C TYR A 268 13.88 -3.15 2.02
N ASP A 269 12.67 -3.19 1.47
CA ASP A 269 12.14 -2.08 0.66
C ASP A 269 11.67 -0.86 1.46
N SER A 270 11.34 -1.02 2.74
CA SER A 270 10.77 0.07 3.54
C SER A 270 11.51 0.29 4.85
N ASP A 271 12.33 1.33 4.92
CA ASP A 271 13.02 1.72 6.16
C ASP A 271 12.01 2.03 7.29
N GLY A 272 10.90 2.71 6.98
CA GLY A 272 9.86 3.02 7.96
C GLY A 272 9.20 1.77 8.53
N ASN A 273 8.84 0.80 7.66
CA ASN A 273 8.26 -0.46 8.13
C ASN A 273 9.27 -1.29 8.93
N LEU A 274 10.53 -1.32 8.49
CA LEU A 274 11.58 -2.02 9.23
C LEU A 274 11.68 -1.46 10.66
N PHE A 275 11.76 -0.12 10.82
CA PHE A 275 11.82 0.52 12.14
C PHE A 275 10.57 0.16 12.97
N ILE A 276 9.37 0.38 12.42
CA ILE A 276 8.12 0.18 13.16
C ILE A 276 7.93 -1.28 13.54
N SER A 277 8.15 -2.22 12.60
CA SER A 277 8.01 -3.66 12.89
C SER A 277 8.98 -4.10 13.98
N LYS A 278 10.23 -3.62 13.96
CA LYS A 278 11.21 -3.91 15.01
C LYS A 278 10.82 -3.36 16.37
N MET A 279 10.21 -2.15 16.43
CA MET A 279 9.66 -1.62 17.68
C MET A 279 8.60 -2.56 18.27
N TYR A 280 7.61 -2.98 17.47
CA TYR A 280 6.55 -3.87 17.92
C TYR A 280 7.06 -5.27 18.29
N GLN A 281 7.95 -5.84 17.49
CA GLN A 281 8.56 -7.16 17.76
C GLN A 281 9.38 -7.17 19.05
N ASN A 282 10.03 -6.06 19.39
CA ASN A 282 10.81 -5.89 20.63
C ASN A 282 9.98 -5.34 21.80
N GLU A 283 8.65 -5.24 21.65
CA GLU A 283 7.75 -4.70 22.67
C GLU A 283 8.14 -3.29 23.14
N ILE A 284 8.75 -2.50 22.25
CA ILE A 284 9.09 -1.10 22.51
C ILE A 284 7.88 -0.25 22.11
N PRO A 285 7.22 0.47 23.03
CA PRO A 285 6.09 1.34 22.70
C PRO A 285 6.47 2.36 21.64
N PHE A 286 5.66 2.43 20.56
CA PHE A 286 5.90 3.30 19.43
C PHE A 286 5.17 4.63 19.55
N SER A 287 3.85 4.59 19.59
CA SER A 287 2.99 5.78 19.73
C SER A 287 1.58 5.38 20.18
N HIS A 288 0.85 6.34 20.74
CA HIS A 288 -0.57 6.16 21.08
C HIS A 288 -1.36 7.44 20.92
N VAL A 289 -2.69 7.33 20.96
CA VAL A 289 -3.61 8.46 21.05
C VAL A 289 -3.94 8.68 22.53
N THR A 290 -3.70 9.88 23.03
CA THR A 290 -3.99 10.26 24.43
C THR A 290 -5.50 10.35 24.68
N GLU A 291 -5.91 10.41 25.94
CA GLU A 291 -7.31 10.65 26.32
C GLU A 291 -7.89 11.95 25.75
N SER A 292 -7.05 12.97 25.56
CA SER A 292 -7.44 14.23 24.93
C SER A 292 -7.58 14.12 23.40
N GLY A 293 -7.16 13.01 22.81
CA GLY A 293 -7.17 12.78 21.37
C GLY A 293 -5.94 13.29 20.64
N SER A 294 -4.90 13.73 21.32
CA SER A 294 -3.63 14.11 20.71
C SER A 294 -2.75 12.86 20.47
N GLY A 295 -1.90 12.90 19.48
CA GLY A 295 -0.87 11.88 19.31
C GLY A 295 0.22 12.01 20.37
N TYR A 296 0.81 10.89 20.72
CA TYR A 296 1.98 10.83 21.61
C TYR A 296 2.97 9.81 21.10
N VAL A 297 4.25 10.18 21.08
CA VAL A 297 5.35 9.31 20.66
C VAL A 297 5.99 8.71 21.90
N ASP A 298 5.78 7.43 22.15
CA ASP A 298 6.22 6.78 23.38
C ASP A 298 7.74 6.69 23.48
N PHE A 299 8.40 6.40 22.36
CA PHE A 299 9.86 6.26 22.32
C PHE A 299 10.63 7.59 22.39
N LYS A 300 9.97 8.74 22.56
CA LYS A 300 10.66 10.00 22.87
C LYS A 300 11.17 10.04 24.32
N ASP A 301 10.60 9.21 25.19
CA ASP A 301 10.88 9.19 26.62
C ASP A 301 11.68 7.95 27.05
N GLU A 302 12.45 8.10 28.14
CA GLU A 302 13.12 6.97 28.77
C GLU A 302 12.13 6.03 29.50
N PRO A 303 12.32 4.72 29.49
CA PRO A 303 13.49 4.00 28.95
C PRO A 303 13.41 3.68 27.44
N TYR A 304 12.29 3.98 26.79
CA TYR A 304 12.00 3.55 25.41
C TYR A 304 12.94 4.20 24.38
N LEU A 305 13.35 5.44 24.64
CA LEU A 305 14.33 6.13 23.79
C LEU A 305 15.67 5.37 23.74
N THR A 306 16.17 4.94 24.90
CA THR A 306 17.39 4.12 24.98
C THR A 306 17.21 2.79 24.27
N GLN A 307 16.07 2.11 24.44
CA GLN A 307 15.76 0.83 23.77
C GLN A 307 15.69 0.99 22.24
N ALA A 308 15.00 2.01 21.74
CA ALA A 308 14.91 2.30 20.31
C ALA A 308 16.29 2.60 19.70
N LYS A 309 17.14 3.38 20.39
CA LYS A 309 18.52 3.63 19.95
C LYS A 309 19.37 2.37 19.90
N GLN A 310 19.24 1.47 20.88
CA GLN A 310 19.94 0.18 20.90
C GLN A 310 19.47 -0.71 19.73
N MET A 311 18.16 -0.77 19.46
CA MET A 311 17.61 -1.48 18.32
C MET A 311 18.19 -0.96 16.99
N VAL A 312 18.23 0.37 16.80
CA VAL A 312 18.82 0.99 15.58
C VAL A 312 20.32 0.73 15.50
N ALA A 313 21.03 0.72 16.62
CA ALA A 313 22.46 0.40 16.66
C ALA A 313 22.72 -1.04 16.17
N GLY A 314 21.93 -2.02 16.64
CA GLY A 314 22.03 -3.40 16.16
C GLY A 314 21.75 -3.53 14.64
N LEU A 315 20.70 -2.89 14.16
CA LEU A 315 20.40 -2.87 12.71
C LEU A 315 21.53 -2.22 11.90
N LYS A 316 22.16 -1.17 12.45
CA LYS A 316 23.31 -0.51 11.81
C LYS A 316 24.54 -1.41 11.78
N GLU A 317 24.81 -2.18 12.81
CA GLU A 317 25.91 -3.16 12.82
C GLU A 317 25.73 -4.20 11.71
N ASP A 318 24.52 -4.75 11.54
CA ASP A 318 24.17 -5.67 10.46
C ASP A 318 24.30 -5.01 9.07
N PHE A 319 23.83 -3.78 8.94
CA PHE A 319 23.95 -3.00 7.71
C PHE A 319 25.40 -2.72 7.33
N ASP A 320 26.22 -2.24 8.29
CA ASP A 320 27.64 -1.93 8.08
C ASP A 320 28.46 -3.20 7.76
N ALA A 321 28.05 -4.36 8.27
CA ALA A 321 28.61 -5.66 7.90
C ALA A 321 28.18 -6.12 6.48
N GLY A 322 27.32 -5.37 5.82
CA GLY A 322 26.83 -5.66 4.46
C GLY A 322 25.93 -6.90 4.39
N LEU A 323 25.17 -7.19 5.45
CA LEU A 323 24.27 -8.35 5.52
C LEU A 323 22.93 -8.06 4.84
N PHE A 324 22.50 -6.82 4.89
CA PHE A 324 21.35 -6.34 4.13
C PHE A 324 21.55 -4.88 3.70
N THR A 325 20.66 -4.41 2.84
CA THR A 325 20.53 -3.00 2.45
C THR A 325 19.06 -2.62 2.34
N THR A 326 18.78 -1.33 2.19
CA THR A 326 17.42 -0.81 2.02
C THR A 326 17.25 -0.04 0.72
N LYS A 327 15.99 0.17 0.31
CA LYS A 327 15.66 0.96 -0.87
C LYS A 327 16.26 2.37 -0.80
N ASN A 328 16.13 3.05 0.34
CA ASN A 328 16.62 4.43 0.46
C ASN A 328 18.15 4.49 0.44
N SER A 329 18.83 3.52 1.06
CA SER A 329 20.30 3.45 1.08
C SER A 329 20.88 3.06 -0.28
N PHE A 330 20.19 2.20 -1.05
CA PHE A 330 20.67 1.70 -2.33
C PHE A 330 20.18 2.52 -3.54
N GLY A 331 19.08 3.24 -3.41
CA GLY A 331 18.50 4.11 -4.44
C GLY A 331 17.56 3.41 -5.43
N THR A 332 17.23 2.11 -5.24
CA THR A 332 16.27 1.38 -6.07
C THR A 332 15.55 0.31 -5.25
N TYR A 333 14.43 -0.20 -5.76
CA TYR A 333 13.67 -1.29 -5.12
C TYR A 333 14.45 -2.60 -5.11
N GLY A 334 14.27 -3.39 -4.04
CA GLY A 334 14.86 -4.71 -3.85
C GLY A 334 14.47 -5.68 -4.95
N SER A 335 13.23 -5.63 -5.44
CA SER A 335 12.74 -6.45 -6.54
C SER A 335 13.60 -6.34 -7.81
N ASN A 336 14.07 -5.14 -8.18
CA ASN A 336 14.95 -4.96 -9.33
C ASN A 336 16.29 -5.71 -9.15
N ASN A 337 16.87 -5.65 -7.95
CA ASN A 337 18.10 -6.34 -7.62
C ASN A 337 17.90 -7.86 -7.48
N PHE A 338 16.74 -8.26 -6.99
CA PHE A 338 16.34 -9.65 -6.86
C PHE A 338 16.18 -10.32 -8.23
N LEU A 339 15.45 -9.71 -9.15
CA LEU A 339 15.33 -10.20 -10.52
C LEU A 339 16.67 -10.20 -11.28
N ALA A 340 17.54 -9.21 -11.02
CA ALA A 340 18.90 -9.19 -11.53
C ALA A 340 19.83 -10.18 -10.81
N GLN A 341 19.33 -10.94 -9.83
CA GLN A 341 20.05 -11.93 -9.04
C GLN A 341 21.31 -11.35 -8.33
N LYS A 342 21.19 -10.11 -7.88
CA LYS A 342 22.20 -9.38 -7.10
C LYS A 342 21.97 -9.49 -5.59
N THR A 343 20.80 -9.97 -5.19
CA THR A 343 20.42 -10.34 -3.82
C THR A 343 19.71 -11.69 -3.82
N LEU A 344 19.75 -12.41 -2.70
CA LEU A 344 19.05 -13.69 -2.54
C LEU A 344 17.67 -13.52 -1.92
N PHE A 345 17.49 -12.46 -1.12
CA PHE A 345 16.26 -12.17 -0.42
C PHE A 345 15.79 -10.74 -0.74
N SER A 346 14.51 -10.61 -1.03
CA SER A 346 13.82 -9.33 -1.21
C SER A 346 12.65 -9.26 -0.23
N ILE A 347 12.69 -8.31 0.71
CA ILE A 347 11.64 -8.11 1.70
C ILE A 347 10.83 -6.88 1.29
N GLY A 348 9.55 -7.06 1.09
CA GLY A 348 8.67 -5.96 0.67
C GLY A 348 7.19 -6.33 0.72
N SER A 349 6.36 -5.40 0.29
CA SER A 349 4.91 -5.53 0.32
C SER A 349 4.39 -6.62 -0.61
N THR A 350 3.42 -7.40 -0.14
CA THR A 350 2.68 -8.33 -1.01
C THR A 350 1.92 -7.61 -2.12
N GLY A 351 1.52 -6.34 -1.93
CA GLY A 351 0.92 -5.52 -3.00
C GLY A 351 1.83 -5.29 -4.21
N GLY A 352 3.13 -5.55 -4.06
CA GLY A 352 4.14 -5.53 -5.12
C GLY A 352 4.76 -6.90 -5.39
N ALA A 353 4.10 -8.01 -5.01
CA ALA A 353 4.64 -9.36 -5.15
C ALA A 353 5.08 -9.69 -6.58
N GLY A 354 4.26 -9.33 -7.57
CA GLY A 354 4.55 -9.60 -8.99
C GLY A 354 5.85 -9.00 -9.49
N TYR A 355 6.34 -7.91 -8.87
CA TYR A 355 7.65 -7.34 -9.20
C TYR A 355 8.85 -8.21 -8.74
N ASN A 356 8.59 -9.23 -7.92
CA ASN A 356 9.60 -10.20 -7.48
C ASN A 356 9.55 -11.53 -8.26
N PHE A 357 8.60 -11.70 -9.18
CA PHE A 357 8.46 -12.93 -9.95
C PHE A 357 9.09 -12.76 -11.34
N PRO A 358 10.08 -13.60 -11.71
CA PRO A 358 10.73 -13.50 -13.00
C PRO A 358 9.74 -13.87 -14.13
N SER A 359 9.82 -13.15 -15.25
CA SER A 359 8.99 -13.44 -16.43
C SER A 359 9.49 -14.64 -17.26
N SER A 360 10.56 -15.27 -16.84
CA SER A 360 11.23 -16.40 -17.48
C SER A 360 11.63 -17.44 -16.42
N ASP A 361 11.95 -18.66 -16.85
CA ASP A 361 12.39 -19.76 -15.97
C ASP A 361 13.87 -19.58 -15.49
N ASP A 362 14.30 -18.34 -15.26
CA ASP A 362 15.67 -18.05 -14.85
C ASP A 362 15.99 -18.59 -13.44
N PHE A 363 15.02 -18.56 -12.55
CA PHE A 363 15.06 -19.15 -11.21
C PHE A 363 13.67 -19.24 -10.60
N SER A 364 13.50 -20.15 -9.62
CA SER A 364 12.24 -20.30 -8.89
C SER A 364 12.23 -19.41 -7.64
N VAL A 365 11.08 -18.80 -7.36
CA VAL A 365 10.88 -17.95 -6.19
C VAL A 365 10.17 -18.73 -5.09
N GLY A 366 10.63 -18.57 -3.87
CA GLY A 366 9.89 -18.97 -2.67
C GLY A 366 9.46 -17.73 -1.90
N VAL A 367 8.40 -17.87 -1.13
CA VAL A 367 7.84 -16.79 -0.30
C VAL A 367 7.68 -17.29 1.13
N VAL A 368 8.19 -16.52 2.07
CA VAL A 368 8.10 -16.83 3.51
C VAL A 368 7.83 -15.55 4.31
N ARG A 369 7.49 -15.71 5.60
CA ARG A 369 7.38 -14.57 6.52
C ARG A 369 8.69 -13.83 6.64
N VAL A 370 8.60 -12.53 6.90
CA VAL A 370 9.78 -11.73 7.30
C VAL A 370 10.29 -12.28 8.64
N PRO A 371 11.60 -12.52 8.79
CA PRO A 371 12.18 -12.93 10.06
C PRO A 371 11.91 -11.91 11.17
N ALA A 372 11.51 -12.39 12.35
CA ALA A 372 11.09 -11.55 13.46
C ALA A 372 12.04 -11.63 14.66
N ASP A 373 12.09 -10.56 15.43
CA ASP A 373 12.81 -10.53 16.70
C ASP A 373 12.05 -11.29 17.81
N ASN A 374 12.76 -11.80 18.77
CA ASN A 374 12.23 -12.38 20.01
C ASN A 374 11.17 -13.47 19.84
N ASN A 375 11.13 -14.16 18.70
CA ASN A 375 10.04 -15.06 18.32
C ASN A 375 8.65 -14.41 18.42
N ASN A 376 8.57 -13.09 18.20
CA ASN A 376 7.36 -12.29 18.21
C ASN A 376 7.00 -11.83 16.78
N PRO A 377 6.40 -12.70 15.95
CA PRO A 377 6.13 -12.41 14.55
C PRO A 377 4.95 -11.44 14.39
N LEU A 378 5.20 -10.16 14.60
CA LEU A 378 4.26 -9.07 14.37
C LEU A 378 4.62 -8.35 13.06
N TYR A 379 3.61 -8.12 12.22
CA TYR A 379 3.75 -7.52 10.89
C TYR A 379 2.81 -6.36 10.70
N VAL A 380 3.26 -5.33 9.98
CA VAL A 380 2.45 -4.15 9.71
C VAL A 380 1.30 -4.48 8.76
N SER A 381 0.07 -4.14 9.15
CA SER A 381 -1.07 -4.13 8.23
C SER A 381 -0.93 -2.94 7.27
N GLN A 382 -1.04 -3.20 5.98
CA GLN A 382 -0.87 -2.22 4.91
C GLN A 382 -2.00 -2.29 3.90
N GLY A 383 -1.98 -1.36 2.98
CA GLY A 383 -2.89 -1.31 1.84
C GLY A 383 -3.85 -0.13 1.91
N PRO A 384 -4.36 0.30 0.74
CA PRO A 384 -5.20 1.48 0.65
C PRO A 384 -6.58 1.27 1.25
N THR A 385 -7.10 2.35 1.80
CA THR A 385 -8.51 2.55 2.12
C THR A 385 -9.17 3.45 1.07
N LEU A 386 -10.50 3.48 1.05
CA LEU A 386 -11.30 4.44 0.29
C LEU A 386 -12.00 5.39 1.25
N CYS A 387 -11.80 6.68 1.07
CA CYS A 387 -12.53 7.73 1.79
C CYS A 387 -13.44 8.52 0.85
N LEU A 388 -14.51 9.09 1.41
CA LEU A 388 -15.43 9.97 0.70
C LEU A 388 -15.22 11.42 1.12
N LEU A 389 -15.17 12.29 0.13
CA LEU A 389 -15.08 13.72 0.29
C LEU A 389 -16.26 14.41 -0.41
N LYS A 390 -16.67 15.57 0.09
CA LYS A 390 -17.69 16.38 -0.54
C LYS A 390 -17.18 17.79 -0.80
N ASN A 391 -17.48 18.29 -2.00
CA ASN A 391 -17.10 19.64 -2.37
C ASN A 391 -18.17 20.63 -1.89
N PRO A 392 -17.85 21.59 -1.00
CA PRO A 392 -18.81 22.55 -0.48
C PRO A 392 -19.32 23.56 -1.51
N THR A 393 -18.72 23.61 -2.72
CA THR A 393 -19.22 24.45 -3.82
C THR A 393 -20.31 23.77 -4.64
N ASP A 394 -20.48 22.46 -4.54
CA ASP A 394 -21.64 21.77 -5.10
C ASP A 394 -22.91 22.24 -4.39
N ASN A 395 -24.00 22.42 -5.14
CA ASN A 395 -25.28 22.62 -4.46
C ASN A 395 -25.65 21.39 -3.61
N ALA A 396 -26.47 21.59 -2.60
CA ALA A 396 -26.78 20.56 -1.60
C ALA A 396 -27.29 19.24 -2.23
N ASN A 397 -28.15 19.32 -3.27
CA ASN A 397 -28.71 18.14 -3.93
C ASN A 397 -27.65 17.38 -4.74
N LEU A 398 -26.78 18.10 -5.45
CA LEU A 398 -25.68 17.49 -6.21
C LEU A 398 -24.67 16.84 -5.27
N SER A 399 -24.27 17.54 -4.23
CA SER A 399 -23.35 17.03 -3.19
C SER A 399 -23.91 15.75 -2.55
N ALA A 400 -25.18 15.77 -2.12
CA ALA A 400 -25.85 14.60 -1.55
C ALA A 400 -25.92 13.43 -2.54
N SER A 401 -26.22 13.71 -3.82
CA SER A 401 -26.27 12.68 -4.86
C SER A 401 -24.91 12.08 -5.13
N LYS A 402 -23.85 12.89 -5.25
CA LYS A 402 -22.47 12.41 -5.44
C LYS A 402 -22.05 11.48 -4.30
N VAL A 403 -22.24 11.92 -3.05
CA VAL A 403 -21.85 11.10 -1.89
C VAL A 403 -22.71 9.83 -1.79
N LYS A 404 -24.01 9.91 -2.06
CA LYS A 404 -24.90 8.74 -2.10
C LYS A 404 -24.40 7.66 -3.08
N TYR A 405 -24.11 8.02 -4.32
CA TYR A 405 -23.68 7.05 -5.32
C TYR A 405 -22.22 6.63 -5.14
N ALA A 406 -21.37 7.49 -4.61
CA ALA A 406 -20.04 7.11 -4.19
C ALA A 406 -20.07 6.09 -3.04
N TRP A 407 -20.96 6.27 -2.05
CA TRP A 407 -21.19 5.29 -0.98
C TRP A 407 -21.65 3.93 -1.54
N LYS A 408 -22.64 3.92 -2.44
CA LYS A 408 -23.09 2.70 -3.10
C LYS A 408 -21.96 2.01 -3.86
N PHE A 409 -21.10 2.78 -4.52
CA PHE A 409 -19.92 2.26 -5.19
C PHE A 409 -18.91 1.67 -4.20
N LEU A 410 -18.64 2.31 -3.06
CA LEU A 410 -17.78 1.75 -2.02
C LEU A 410 -18.28 0.38 -1.54
N LYS A 411 -19.57 0.24 -1.27
CA LYS A 411 -20.18 -1.05 -0.92
C LYS A 411 -19.97 -2.10 -2.02
N TYR A 412 -20.23 -1.71 -3.27
CA TYR A 412 -20.10 -2.59 -4.42
C TYR A 412 -18.66 -3.05 -4.62
N ILE A 413 -17.70 -2.14 -4.62
CA ILE A 413 -16.30 -2.46 -4.91
C ILE A 413 -15.60 -3.20 -3.77
N THR A 414 -16.13 -3.13 -2.56
CA THR A 414 -15.67 -3.90 -1.38
C THR A 414 -16.52 -5.15 -1.12
N ASN A 415 -17.44 -5.53 -2.01
CA ASN A 415 -18.15 -6.79 -1.95
C ASN A 415 -17.17 -7.98 -2.07
N ALA A 416 -17.46 -9.10 -1.43
CA ALA A 416 -16.56 -10.24 -1.38
C ALA A 416 -16.08 -10.72 -2.75
N GLU A 417 -16.97 -11.05 -3.69
CA GLU A 417 -16.61 -11.52 -5.03
C GLU A 417 -15.95 -10.42 -5.88
N ILE A 418 -16.49 -9.19 -5.82
CA ILE A 418 -15.99 -8.06 -6.62
C ILE A 418 -14.58 -7.69 -6.19
N ASN A 419 -14.37 -7.58 -4.88
CA ASN A 419 -13.07 -7.22 -4.30
C ASN A 419 -12.02 -8.33 -4.55
N THR A 420 -12.41 -9.61 -4.38
CA THR A 420 -11.55 -10.75 -4.71
C THR A 420 -11.13 -10.73 -6.18
N SER A 421 -12.07 -10.48 -7.09
CA SER A 421 -11.75 -10.37 -8.53
C SER A 421 -10.79 -9.22 -8.82
N ILE A 422 -10.91 -8.06 -8.14
CA ILE A 422 -9.96 -6.96 -8.29
C ILE A 422 -8.58 -7.37 -7.78
N CYS A 423 -8.51 -8.05 -6.63
CA CYS A 423 -7.26 -8.54 -6.08
C CYS A 423 -6.54 -9.49 -7.03
N PHE A 424 -7.23 -10.36 -7.74
CA PHE A 424 -6.61 -11.39 -8.58
C PHE A 424 -6.46 -10.99 -10.05
N ASP A 425 -7.44 -10.26 -10.62
CA ASP A 425 -7.37 -9.80 -12.02
C ASP A 425 -6.41 -8.62 -12.22
N GLY A 426 -6.27 -7.77 -11.20
CA GLY A 426 -5.56 -6.48 -11.30
C GLY A 426 -4.40 -6.33 -10.36
N SER A 427 -4.18 -7.32 -9.50
CA SER A 427 -3.25 -7.14 -8.43
C SER A 427 -1.98 -7.95 -8.62
N GLU A 428 -1.10 -7.52 -7.88
CA GLU A 428 0.25 -7.99 -7.75
C GLU A 428 0.46 -8.60 -6.34
N GLY A 429 -0.65 -9.07 -5.67
CA GLY A 429 -0.61 -9.71 -4.36
C GLY A 429 -1.39 -9.00 -3.25
N TYR A 430 -2.36 -8.16 -3.60
CA TYR A 430 -3.32 -7.65 -2.62
C TYR A 430 -4.31 -8.74 -2.20
N MET A 431 -4.82 -8.58 -0.97
CA MET A 431 -5.80 -9.47 -0.36
C MET A 431 -7.16 -8.78 -0.22
N PRO A 432 -8.26 -9.53 -0.38
CA PRO A 432 -9.61 -9.00 -0.21
C PRO A 432 -9.89 -8.66 1.26
N VAL A 433 -10.86 -7.75 1.46
CA VAL A 433 -11.13 -7.14 2.77
C VAL A 433 -12.31 -7.74 3.52
N ARG A 434 -13.04 -8.68 2.92
CA ARG A 434 -14.20 -9.34 3.51
C ARG A 434 -13.85 -10.74 4.01
N THR A 435 -14.39 -11.14 5.14
CA THR A 435 -14.19 -12.49 5.69
C THR A 435 -14.77 -13.56 4.75
N SER A 436 -15.97 -13.33 4.20
CA SER A 436 -16.60 -14.25 3.26
C SER A 436 -15.86 -14.33 1.91
N ALA A 437 -14.98 -13.38 1.60
CA ALA A 437 -14.18 -13.43 0.38
C ALA A 437 -13.28 -14.66 0.31
N TYR A 438 -12.77 -15.11 1.45
CA TYR A 438 -11.89 -16.27 1.59
C TYR A 438 -12.60 -17.62 1.41
N GLU A 439 -13.93 -17.61 1.34
CA GLU A 439 -14.78 -18.79 1.12
C GLU A 439 -15.41 -18.81 -0.28
N THR A 440 -15.16 -17.80 -1.10
CA THR A 440 -15.68 -17.75 -2.49
C THR A 440 -15.00 -18.79 -3.38
N ASP A 441 -15.73 -19.33 -4.35
CA ASP A 441 -15.15 -20.25 -5.35
C ASP A 441 -13.95 -19.61 -6.04
N LEU A 442 -14.02 -18.31 -6.36
CA LEU A 442 -12.95 -17.57 -6.99
C LEU A 442 -11.65 -17.55 -6.13
N PHE A 443 -11.79 -17.41 -4.80
CA PHE A 443 -10.65 -17.44 -3.90
C PHE A 443 -10.08 -18.85 -3.74
N LEU A 444 -10.95 -19.84 -3.61
CA LEU A 444 -10.56 -21.25 -3.48
C LEU A 444 -9.85 -21.75 -4.74
N ASP A 445 -10.40 -21.45 -5.93
CA ASP A 445 -9.77 -21.76 -7.22
C ASP A 445 -8.38 -21.11 -7.35
N PHE A 446 -8.23 -19.86 -6.89
CA PHE A 446 -6.93 -19.18 -6.87
C PHE A 446 -5.92 -19.89 -5.96
N MET A 447 -6.35 -20.37 -4.79
CA MET A 447 -5.46 -21.09 -3.86
C MET A 447 -5.05 -22.47 -4.38
N GLU A 448 -5.82 -23.07 -5.30
CA GLU A 448 -5.49 -24.35 -5.92
C GLU A 448 -4.40 -24.24 -7.00
N ASN A 449 -4.03 -23.02 -7.45
CA ASN A 449 -2.98 -22.83 -8.47
C ASN A 449 -1.59 -23.27 -8.02
N ASP A 450 -1.32 -23.28 -6.70
CA ASP A 450 -0.04 -23.68 -6.09
C ASP A 450 1.16 -22.93 -6.72
N ASP A 451 0.98 -21.64 -6.95
CA ASP A 451 1.97 -20.72 -7.51
C ASP A 451 2.49 -19.71 -6.47
N GLU A 452 3.43 -18.85 -6.87
CA GLU A 452 4.02 -17.85 -5.98
C GLU A 452 3.00 -16.85 -5.42
N TYR A 453 1.91 -16.57 -6.16
CA TYR A 453 0.84 -15.67 -5.71
C TYR A 453 -0.03 -16.33 -4.64
N SER A 454 -0.42 -17.60 -4.85
CA SER A 454 -1.19 -18.36 -3.86
C SER A 454 -0.37 -18.63 -2.60
N HIS A 455 0.93 -18.90 -2.72
CA HIS A 455 1.85 -19.02 -1.56
C HIS A 455 1.96 -17.69 -0.80
N THR A 456 2.01 -16.54 -1.50
CA THR A 456 2.00 -15.21 -0.87
C THR A 456 0.71 -14.98 -0.09
N ALA A 457 -0.44 -15.30 -0.69
CA ALA A 457 -1.75 -15.19 -0.05
C ALA A 457 -1.86 -16.09 1.18
N GLN A 458 -1.34 -17.33 1.12
CA GLN A 458 -1.35 -18.27 2.24
C GLN A 458 -0.70 -17.70 3.49
N ILE A 459 0.44 -17.00 3.35
CA ILE A 459 1.13 -16.36 4.49
C ILE A 459 0.24 -15.31 5.13
N ILE A 460 -0.41 -14.46 4.32
CA ILE A 460 -1.30 -13.42 4.83
C ILE A 460 -2.50 -14.03 5.58
N ILE A 461 -3.14 -15.07 5.01
CA ILE A 461 -4.29 -15.75 5.63
C ILE A 461 -3.93 -16.33 6.99
N GLU A 462 -2.78 -16.99 7.10
CA GLU A 462 -2.31 -17.59 8.35
C GLU A 462 -2.04 -16.54 9.45
N ASP A 463 -1.79 -15.31 9.08
CA ASP A 463 -1.40 -14.23 9.98
C ASP A 463 -2.54 -13.22 10.27
N ILE A 464 -3.63 -13.25 9.46
CA ILE A 464 -4.82 -12.40 9.68
C ILE A 464 -5.38 -12.59 11.11
N GLY A 465 -5.59 -11.46 11.76
CA GLY A 465 -6.24 -11.39 13.07
C GLY A 465 -5.35 -11.67 14.28
N ASN A 466 -4.16 -12.26 14.11
CA ASN A 466 -3.32 -12.64 15.23
C ASN A 466 -1.92 -11.99 15.21
N LYS A 467 -1.41 -11.63 14.04
CA LYS A 467 -0.03 -11.16 13.89
C LYS A 467 0.09 -9.82 13.18
N PHE A 468 -1.02 -9.28 12.69
CA PHE A 468 -1.02 -7.94 12.14
C PHE A 468 -1.24 -6.89 13.22
N PHE A 469 -0.51 -5.79 13.12
CA PHE A 469 -0.73 -4.61 13.92
C PHE A 469 -0.98 -3.39 13.04
N ASN A 470 -1.72 -2.44 13.60
CA ASN A 470 -1.97 -1.14 13.02
C ASN A 470 -1.27 -0.09 13.87
N THR A 471 -0.62 0.88 13.23
CA THR A 471 -0.09 2.04 13.96
C THR A 471 -1.23 2.99 14.31
N PRO A 472 -1.23 3.60 15.51
CA PRO A 472 -2.20 4.61 15.89
C PRO A 472 -2.23 5.79 14.91
N VAL A 473 -3.42 6.32 14.65
CA VAL A 473 -3.67 7.37 13.67
C VAL A 473 -4.08 8.67 14.38
N PHE A 474 -3.28 9.71 14.19
CA PHE A 474 -3.47 11.03 14.79
C PHE A 474 -2.83 12.13 13.92
N LYS A 475 -3.05 13.40 14.27
CA LYS A 475 -2.37 14.51 13.60
C LYS A 475 -0.85 14.33 13.66
N GLY A 476 -0.18 14.28 12.52
CA GLY A 476 1.26 14.10 12.40
C GLY A 476 1.74 12.64 12.36
N SER A 477 0.83 11.64 12.35
CA SER A 477 1.22 10.23 12.22
C SER A 477 1.89 9.92 10.87
N THR A 478 1.50 10.61 9.80
CA THR A 478 2.19 10.56 8.50
C THR A 478 3.65 11.01 8.63
N VAL A 479 3.86 12.16 9.29
CA VAL A 479 5.21 12.70 9.53
C VAL A 479 6.01 11.75 10.43
N LEU A 480 5.40 11.20 11.49
CA LEU A 480 6.04 10.20 12.34
C LEU A 480 6.57 9.03 11.52
N ARG A 481 5.73 8.47 10.64
CA ARG A 481 6.10 7.33 9.79
C ARG A 481 7.26 7.69 8.84
N ASP A 482 7.19 8.83 8.18
CA ASP A 482 8.23 9.29 7.25
C ASP A 482 9.56 9.58 8.00
N GLN A 483 9.48 10.23 9.16
CA GLN A 483 10.66 10.60 9.94
C GLN A 483 11.39 9.39 10.55
N VAL A 484 10.69 8.32 10.98
CA VAL A 484 11.37 7.11 11.46
C VAL A 484 12.05 6.35 10.32
N GLY A 485 11.49 6.40 9.10
CA GLY A 485 12.16 5.89 7.90
C GLY A 485 13.42 6.69 7.57
N GLY A 486 13.35 8.02 7.63
CA GLY A 486 14.49 8.92 7.45
C GLY A 486 15.56 8.73 8.52
N LEU A 487 15.17 8.60 9.78
CA LEU A 487 16.06 8.32 10.91
C LEU A 487 16.90 7.05 10.66
N LEU A 488 16.25 5.98 10.20
CA LEU A 488 16.95 4.72 9.92
C LEU A 488 17.91 4.87 8.75
N SER A 489 17.47 5.49 7.65
CA SER A 489 18.30 5.77 6.47
C SER A 489 19.51 6.64 6.82
N ASP A 490 19.34 7.74 7.60
CA ASP A 490 20.42 8.62 8.05
C ASP A 490 21.41 7.89 8.97
N SER A 491 20.88 7.00 9.83
CA SER A 491 21.72 6.16 10.70
C SER A 491 22.59 5.21 9.87
N PHE A 492 22.04 4.58 8.83
CA PHE A 492 22.79 3.73 7.91
C PHE A 492 23.83 4.50 7.09
N ALA A 493 23.50 5.71 6.65
CA ALA A 493 24.45 6.57 5.94
C ALA A 493 25.66 6.96 6.78
N GLY A 494 25.57 6.92 8.12
CA GLY A 494 26.66 7.10 9.05
C GLY A 494 27.27 8.51 9.09
N GLN A 495 26.60 9.49 8.49
CA GLN A 495 27.06 10.90 8.50
C GLN A 495 26.75 11.62 9.79
N LYS A 496 25.77 11.12 10.55
CA LYS A 496 25.33 11.60 11.85
C LYS A 496 25.43 10.47 12.87
N SER A 497 25.57 10.81 14.14
CA SER A 497 25.41 9.82 15.21
C SER A 497 23.94 9.39 15.31
N ILE A 498 23.67 8.19 15.83
CA ILE A 498 22.31 7.71 16.11
C ILE A 498 21.57 8.71 17.00
N ASP A 499 22.24 9.27 18.02
CA ASP A 499 21.66 10.30 18.89
C ASP A 499 21.19 11.53 18.10
N GLN A 500 21.98 11.97 17.12
CA GLN A 500 21.62 13.11 16.30
C GLN A 500 20.44 12.77 15.36
N CYS A 501 20.43 11.56 14.76
CA CYS A 501 19.31 11.10 13.92
C CYS A 501 17.98 11.08 14.71
N PHE A 502 18.01 10.55 15.94
CA PHE A 502 16.84 10.58 16.83
C PHE A 502 16.42 12.00 17.19
N THR A 503 17.37 12.89 17.52
CA THR A 503 17.07 14.27 17.87
C THR A 503 16.41 15.01 16.71
N ASP A 504 16.96 14.88 15.51
CA ASP A 504 16.43 15.53 14.31
C ASP A 504 15.00 15.03 14.01
N ALA A 505 14.81 13.71 13.97
CA ALA A 505 13.51 13.11 13.68
C ALA A 505 12.44 13.48 14.73
N LEU A 506 12.77 13.38 16.03
CA LEU A 506 11.82 13.69 17.09
C LEU A 506 11.41 15.17 17.10
N ASN A 507 12.32 16.10 16.75
CA ASN A 507 11.97 17.52 16.63
C ASN A 507 10.90 17.74 15.53
N GLU A 508 11.07 17.14 14.36
CA GLU A 508 10.09 17.28 13.26
C GLU A 508 8.76 16.62 13.63
N ILE A 509 8.78 15.45 14.26
CA ILE A 509 7.58 14.72 14.69
C ILE A 509 6.81 15.54 15.74
N ILE A 510 7.48 16.05 16.77
CA ILE A 510 6.85 16.84 17.85
C ILE A 510 6.23 18.11 17.28
N MET A 511 6.91 18.80 16.35
CA MET A 511 6.35 19.97 15.66
C MET A 511 5.09 19.61 14.86
N ALA A 512 5.07 18.47 14.18
CA ALA A 512 3.92 18.04 13.38
C ALA A 512 2.70 17.66 14.26
N ILE A 513 2.94 17.04 15.40
CA ILE A 513 1.89 16.71 16.38
C ILE A 513 1.33 17.98 16.99
N GLY A 514 2.18 18.98 17.26
CA GLY A 514 1.81 20.28 17.83
C GLY A 514 1.81 20.28 19.36
N ASP A 515 2.73 19.52 19.98
CA ASP A 515 3.06 19.56 21.40
C ASP A 515 4.04 20.71 21.73
#